data_3d73a5bc4190e929864be45c2b1cceaf
#
_entry.id   3d73a5bc4190e929864be45c2b1cceaf
#
_cell.length_a   1.000
_cell.length_b   1.000
_cell.length_c   1.000
_cell.angle_alpha   90.00
_cell.angle_beta   90.00
_cell.angle_gamma   90.00
#
_symmetry.space_group_name_H-M   'P 1'
#
loop_
_entity.id
_entity.type
_entity.pdbx_description
1 polymer ?
#
loop_
_entity_poly.entity_id
_entity_poly.type
_entity_poly.pdbx_seq_one_letter_code
_entity_poly.pdbx_strand_id
1 'polypeptide(L)'
;DVQNGMRDHFEGTDLDMTKDAGAGPYKVPYRWRPMNFTVDGEQYLNERAIATQQTAFVIVPQMRNWLPDPVGGILWFGVDDADMTLFNPVYCCALEAPLCYRVGNGDLYNFSWTSAFWIHNWVANMAYHKYSFMIQDIRKIQDEVEGGYENNLSLIEEKAVELYNKNPKEAVDFLTQFSISNADQATARWK
;
A
#
# COMPACT_ATOMS: atom_id res chain seq x y z
N ASP A 1 -13.19 2.70 4.62
CA ASP A 1 -12.18 2.53 5.64
C ASP A 1 -10.93 3.38 5.39
N VAL A 2 -9.90 3.30 6.26
CA VAL A 2 -8.72 4.19 6.19
C VAL A 2 -7.85 3.90 4.95
N GLN A 3 -7.70 2.65 4.56
CA GLN A 3 -6.91 2.28 3.37
C GLN A 3 -7.51 2.89 2.11
N ASN A 4 -8.84 2.82 1.96
CA ASN A 4 -9.53 3.46 0.82
C ASN A 4 -9.38 4.99 0.87
N GLY A 5 -9.44 5.59 2.07
CA GLY A 5 -9.15 7.02 2.23
C GLY A 5 -7.72 7.40 1.82
N MET A 6 -6.73 6.51 2.00
CA MET A 6 -5.35 6.74 1.53
C MET A 6 -5.21 6.63 0.00
N ARG A 7 -6.19 6.01 -0.68
CA ARG A 7 -6.24 5.84 -2.15
C ARG A 7 -7.06 6.91 -2.86
N ASP A 8 -7.63 7.86 -2.13
CA ASP A 8 -8.65 8.77 -2.63
C ASP A 8 -8.06 9.85 -3.57
N HIS A 9 -8.74 10.06 -4.70
CA HIS A 9 -8.51 11.13 -5.67
C HIS A 9 -9.76 12.02 -5.81
N PHE A 10 -10.58 12.07 -4.76
CA PHE A 10 -11.83 12.82 -4.69
C PHE A 10 -12.89 12.34 -5.69
N GLU A 11 -12.86 11.06 -6.08
CA GLU A 11 -13.82 10.48 -7.01
C GLU A 11 -15.25 10.63 -6.50
N GLY A 12 -16.13 11.00 -7.42
CA GLY A 12 -17.54 11.22 -7.11
C GLY A 12 -17.86 12.57 -6.47
N THR A 13 -16.89 13.45 -6.26
CA THR A 13 -17.07 14.82 -5.78
C THR A 13 -16.91 15.85 -6.93
N ASP A 14 -17.13 17.12 -6.63
CA ASP A 14 -16.87 18.22 -7.57
C ASP A 14 -15.36 18.41 -7.88
N LEU A 15 -14.49 17.83 -7.04
CA LEU A 15 -13.04 17.87 -7.18
C LEU A 15 -12.46 16.58 -7.79
N ASP A 16 -13.29 15.72 -8.38
CA ASP A 16 -12.86 14.44 -8.97
C ASP A 16 -11.71 14.62 -9.97
N MET A 17 -10.51 14.27 -9.53
CA MET A 17 -9.27 14.49 -10.28
C MET A 17 -9.13 13.58 -11.52
N THR A 18 -10.03 12.62 -11.69
CA THR A 18 -10.08 11.76 -12.88
C THR A 18 -10.90 12.36 -14.04
N LYS A 19 -11.60 13.49 -13.82
CA LYS A 19 -12.57 14.05 -14.76
C LYS A 19 -12.20 15.41 -15.32
N ASP A 20 -11.32 16.13 -14.70
CA ASP A 20 -10.95 17.48 -15.17
C ASP A 20 -10.04 17.45 -16.40
N ALA A 21 -9.75 18.64 -16.95
CA ALA A 21 -8.88 18.77 -18.11
C ALA A 21 -7.44 18.25 -17.85
N GLY A 22 -6.97 18.31 -16.60
CA GLY A 22 -5.65 17.82 -16.20
C GLY A 22 -5.53 16.30 -16.20
N ALA A 23 -6.66 15.57 -16.15
CA ALA A 23 -6.69 14.12 -16.18
C ALA A 23 -6.40 13.53 -17.58
N GLY A 24 -6.67 14.30 -18.63
CA GLY A 24 -6.47 13.87 -20.01
C GLY A 24 -7.33 12.68 -20.43
N PRO A 25 -7.02 12.07 -21.59
CA PRO A 25 -7.86 11.00 -22.17
C PRO A 25 -7.83 9.70 -21.37
N TYR A 26 -6.80 9.51 -20.54
CA TYR A 26 -6.64 8.30 -19.71
C TYR A 26 -7.08 8.49 -18.27
N LYS A 27 -7.75 9.60 -17.95
CA LYS A 27 -8.31 9.89 -16.62
C LYS A 27 -7.26 9.80 -15.49
N VAL A 28 -6.05 10.31 -15.73
CA VAL A 28 -4.94 10.26 -14.79
C VAL A 28 -5.21 11.22 -13.62
N PRO A 29 -5.32 10.74 -12.38
CA PRO A 29 -5.67 11.60 -11.24
C PRO A 29 -4.50 12.41 -10.70
N TYR A 30 -3.32 12.23 -11.25
CA TYR A 30 -2.09 12.86 -10.81
C TYR A 30 -1.78 14.12 -11.59
N ARG A 31 -1.12 15.09 -10.92
CA ARG A 31 -0.66 16.33 -11.55
C ARG A 31 0.85 16.37 -11.60
N TRP A 32 1.38 16.70 -12.77
CA TRP A 32 2.81 16.85 -13.01
C TRP A 32 3.30 18.20 -12.50
N ARG A 33 4.58 18.28 -12.17
CA ARG A 33 5.22 19.54 -11.78
C ARG A 33 5.53 20.42 -13.01
N PRO A 34 5.52 21.75 -12.86
CA PRO A 34 5.27 22.48 -11.63
C PRO A 34 3.80 22.44 -11.20
N MET A 35 3.56 22.37 -9.86
CA MET A 35 2.21 22.39 -9.29
C MET A 35 1.61 23.79 -9.24
N ASN A 36 2.43 24.83 -9.33
CA ASN A 36 2.04 26.22 -9.32
C ASN A 36 2.34 26.87 -10.67
N PHE A 37 1.48 27.79 -11.10
CA PHE A 37 1.60 28.53 -12.35
C PHE A 37 0.98 29.92 -12.21
N THR A 38 1.29 30.81 -13.17
CA THR A 38 0.81 32.19 -13.18
C THR A 38 0.03 32.46 -14.45
N VAL A 39 -1.16 33.01 -14.30
CA VAL A 39 -1.99 33.51 -15.46
C VAL A 39 -2.36 34.96 -15.19
N ASP A 40 -2.08 35.84 -16.12
CA ASP A 40 -2.38 37.29 -16.04
C ASP A 40 -1.88 37.98 -14.74
N GLY A 41 -0.74 37.49 -14.18
CA GLY A 41 -0.16 38.00 -12.96
C GLY A 41 -0.69 37.36 -11.65
N GLU A 42 -1.75 36.56 -11.75
CA GLU A 42 -2.33 35.83 -10.61
C GLU A 42 -1.69 34.46 -10.45
N GLN A 43 -1.47 34.07 -9.21
CA GLN A 43 -0.87 32.78 -8.86
C GLN A 43 -1.96 31.71 -8.69
N TYR A 44 -1.75 30.58 -9.34
CA TYR A 44 -2.62 29.40 -9.25
C TYR A 44 -1.81 28.18 -8.79
N LEU A 45 -2.50 27.23 -8.15
CA LEU A 45 -1.97 25.95 -7.71
C LEU A 45 -2.83 24.82 -8.25
N ASN A 46 -2.21 23.79 -8.83
CA ASN A 46 -2.91 22.55 -9.12
C ASN A 46 -3.26 21.81 -7.83
N GLU A 47 -4.45 21.26 -7.78
CA GLU A 47 -4.90 20.39 -6.69
C GLU A 47 -4.02 19.14 -6.60
N ARG A 48 -3.99 18.56 -5.40
CA ARG A 48 -3.34 17.29 -5.15
C ARG A 48 -4.30 16.37 -4.42
N ALA A 49 -4.45 15.17 -4.92
CA ALA A 49 -5.18 14.11 -4.24
C ALA A 49 -4.47 13.64 -2.96
N ILE A 50 -5.15 12.84 -2.16
CA ILE A 50 -4.57 12.13 -1.01
C ILE A 50 -3.54 11.13 -1.52
N ALA A 51 -3.95 10.25 -2.47
CA ALA A 51 -2.99 9.40 -3.17
C ALA A 51 -2.23 10.21 -4.23
N THR A 52 -0.91 10.09 -4.25
CA THR A 52 -0.06 10.85 -5.17
C THR A 52 1.21 10.07 -5.53
N GLN A 53 1.67 10.27 -6.76
CA GLN A 53 2.86 9.63 -7.31
C GLN A 53 4.18 9.99 -6.59
N GLN A 54 4.18 10.94 -5.66
CA GLN A 54 5.35 11.26 -4.84
C GLN A 54 5.40 10.46 -3.54
N THR A 55 4.42 9.60 -3.27
CA THR A 55 4.40 8.76 -2.08
C THR A 55 5.54 7.73 -2.16
N ALA A 56 6.35 7.63 -1.11
CA ALA A 56 7.39 6.61 -1.02
C ALA A 56 6.89 5.35 -0.33
N PHE A 57 6.05 5.53 0.70
CA PHE A 57 5.40 4.45 1.43
C PHE A 57 4.15 4.98 2.14
N VAL A 58 3.28 4.08 2.51
CA VAL A 58 2.06 4.37 3.27
C VAL A 58 1.90 3.38 4.41
N ILE A 59 1.49 3.87 5.57
CA ILE A 59 1.25 3.05 6.77
C ILE A 59 -0.12 3.37 7.33
N VAL A 60 -0.92 2.33 7.56
CA VAL A 60 -2.17 2.41 8.32
C VAL A 60 -2.00 1.56 9.58
N PRO A 61 -1.76 2.15 10.75
CA PRO A 61 -1.64 1.40 11.99
C PRO A 61 -3.01 0.99 12.51
N GLN A 62 -3.16 -0.27 12.91
CA GLN A 62 -4.33 -0.81 13.58
C GLN A 62 -3.93 -1.34 14.94
N MET A 63 -4.38 -0.66 16.00
CA MET A 63 -4.06 -0.99 17.39
C MET A 63 -5.32 -1.42 18.13
N ARG A 64 -5.26 -2.60 18.81
CA ARG A 64 -6.40 -3.24 19.47
C ARG A 64 -6.01 -3.67 20.87
N ASN A 65 -6.42 -2.88 21.85
CA ASN A 65 -6.06 -3.07 23.26
C ASN A 65 -6.79 -4.22 23.97
N TRP A 66 -7.73 -4.87 23.28
CA TRP A 66 -8.46 -6.05 23.78
C TRP A 66 -7.82 -7.38 23.39
N LEU A 67 -6.72 -7.34 22.64
CA LEU A 67 -5.91 -8.49 22.27
C LEU A 67 -4.58 -8.47 23.04
N PRO A 68 -3.91 -9.61 23.22
CA PRO A 68 -2.54 -9.62 23.73
C PRO A 68 -1.61 -8.72 22.90
N ASP A 69 -0.68 -8.03 23.53
CA ASP A 69 0.20 -7.04 22.91
C ASP A 69 0.84 -7.50 21.57
N PRO A 70 1.39 -8.73 21.46
CA PRO A 70 1.96 -9.18 20.19
C PRO A 70 0.94 -9.32 19.06
N VAL A 71 -0.34 -9.56 19.40
CA VAL A 71 -1.43 -9.77 18.42
C VAL A 71 -2.15 -8.46 18.11
N GLY A 72 -2.18 -7.54 19.09
CA GLY A 72 -3.01 -6.33 19.03
C GLY A 72 -2.57 -5.29 18.01
N GLY A 73 -1.31 -5.28 17.59
CA GLY A 73 -0.74 -4.27 16.71
C GLY A 73 -0.43 -4.78 15.31
N ILE A 74 -1.01 -4.16 14.29
CA ILE A 74 -0.69 -4.39 12.88
C ILE A 74 -0.34 -3.06 12.23
N LEU A 75 0.71 -3.06 11.43
CA LEU A 75 1.00 -2.03 10.43
C LEU A 75 0.57 -2.57 9.06
N TRP A 76 -0.46 -1.99 8.49
CA TRP A 76 -0.80 -2.20 7.11
C TRP A 76 0.16 -1.35 6.27
N PHE A 77 1.13 -2.00 5.66
CA PHE A 77 2.27 -1.35 5.03
C PHE A 77 2.23 -1.50 3.52
N GLY A 78 2.29 -0.38 2.82
CA GLY A 78 2.41 -0.30 1.37
C GLY A 78 3.60 0.56 0.97
N VAL A 79 4.12 0.33 -0.21
CA VAL A 79 5.24 1.08 -0.79
C VAL A 79 4.84 1.72 -2.10
N ASP A 80 5.46 2.86 -2.43
CA ASP A 80 5.15 3.65 -3.59
C ASP A 80 3.75 4.29 -3.52
N ASP A 81 3.11 4.57 -4.63
CA ASP A 81 1.81 5.22 -4.74
C ASP A 81 0.72 4.47 -3.97
N ALA A 82 0.06 5.15 -3.03
CA ALA A 82 -0.95 4.55 -2.15
C ALA A 82 -2.13 3.96 -2.91
N ASP A 83 -2.51 4.54 -4.06
CA ASP A 83 -3.59 4.03 -4.90
C ASP A 83 -3.22 2.71 -5.59
N MET A 84 -1.95 2.57 -5.98
CA MET A 84 -1.42 1.45 -6.75
C MET A 84 -0.45 0.59 -5.93
N THR A 85 -0.73 0.40 -4.64
CA THR A 85 0.04 -0.49 -3.77
C THR A 85 -0.86 -1.52 -3.10
N LEU A 86 -0.24 -2.55 -2.51
CA LEU A 86 -0.87 -3.49 -1.60
C LEU A 86 -0.58 -3.10 -0.16
N PHE A 87 -1.61 -3.07 0.67
CA PHE A 87 -1.46 -2.92 2.11
C PHE A 87 -1.23 -4.29 2.76
N ASN A 88 0.01 -4.63 3.01
CA ASN A 88 0.37 -5.90 3.63
C ASN A 88 0.32 -5.82 5.16
N PRO A 89 -0.31 -6.79 5.84
CA PRO A 89 -0.36 -6.80 7.30
C PRO A 89 0.99 -7.26 7.87
N VAL A 90 1.70 -6.34 8.53
CA VAL A 90 2.93 -6.61 9.27
C VAL A 90 2.65 -6.43 10.75
N TYR A 91 2.73 -7.49 11.54
CA TYR A 91 2.52 -7.41 12.99
C TYR A 91 3.65 -6.64 13.66
N CYS A 92 3.30 -5.75 14.59
CA CYS A 92 4.28 -4.91 15.31
C CYS A 92 5.30 -5.73 16.14
N CYS A 93 4.96 -6.97 16.48
CA CYS A 93 5.83 -7.89 17.21
C CYS A 93 6.83 -8.63 16.30
N ALA A 94 6.76 -8.45 14.97
CA ALA A 94 7.63 -9.19 14.05
C ALA A 94 9.11 -8.93 14.35
N LEU A 95 9.89 -10.00 14.45
CA LEU A 95 11.32 -9.97 14.81
C LEU A 95 12.22 -9.73 13.58
N GLU A 96 11.70 -9.96 12.38
CA GLU A 96 12.41 -9.80 11.12
C GLU A 96 11.54 -9.09 10.09
N ALA A 97 12.16 -8.30 9.24
CA ALA A 97 11.48 -7.70 8.09
C ALA A 97 11.31 -8.74 6.96
N PRO A 98 10.19 -8.71 6.22
CA PRO A 98 10.04 -9.43 4.95
C PRO A 98 11.19 -9.14 3.99
N LEU A 99 11.61 -10.12 3.20
CA LEU A 99 12.70 -9.93 2.24
C LEU A 99 12.42 -8.77 1.28
N CYS A 100 11.17 -8.63 0.85
CA CYS A 100 10.75 -7.58 -0.08
C CYS A 100 10.91 -6.14 0.46
N TYR A 101 10.99 -5.97 1.78
CA TYR A 101 11.20 -4.67 2.45
C TYR A 101 12.59 -4.53 3.08
N ARG A 102 13.42 -5.56 2.98
CA ARG A 102 14.71 -5.61 3.69
C ARG A 102 15.75 -4.70 3.03
N VAL A 103 16.47 -3.97 3.87
CA VAL A 103 17.65 -3.20 3.43
C VAL A 103 18.66 -4.12 2.76
N GLY A 104 19.20 -3.70 1.62
CA GLY A 104 20.14 -4.48 0.80
C GLY A 104 19.46 -5.35 -0.27
N ASN A 105 18.11 -5.41 -0.30
CA ASN A 105 17.37 -6.04 -1.40
C ASN A 105 16.99 -5.00 -2.46
N GLY A 106 17.96 -4.52 -3.18
CA GLY A 106 17.85 -3.41 -4.13
C GLY A 106 18.04 -2.04 -3.46
N ASP A 107 18.42 -1.06 -4.25
CA ASP A 107 18.57 0.35 -3.87
C ASP A 107 18.32 1.25 -5.11
N LEU A 108 18.61 2.55 -5.02
CA LEU A 108 18.38 3.48 -6.13
C LEU A 108 19.17 3.15 -7.41
N TYR A 109 20.26 2.40 -7.30
CA TYR A 109 21.15 2.05 -8.42
C TYR A 109 21.07 0.58 -8.81
N ASN A 110 20.53 -0.26 -7.93
CA ASN A 110 20.48 -1.70 -8.09
C ASN A 110 19.04 -2.20 -8.04
N PHE A 111 18.52 -2.55 -9.22
CA PHE A 111 17.18 -3.13 -9.35
C PHE A 111 17.11 -4.52 -8.72
N SER A 112 16.00 -4.84 -8.08
CA SER A 112 15.72 -6.19 -7.58
C SER A 112 14.27 -6.60 -7.86
N TRP A 113 14.12 -7.79 -8.45
CA TRP A 113 12.81 -8.42 -8.70
C TRP A 113 12.07 -8.88 -7.44
N THR A 114 12.73 -8.86 -6.29
CA THR A 114 12.15 -9.23 -4.99
C THR A 114 11.97 -8.04 -4.07
N SER A 115 12.37 -6.84 -4.48
CA SER A 115 12.10 -5.60 -3.76
C SER A 115 10.70 -5.10 -4.05
N ALA A 116 9.87 -4.96 -3.02
CA ALA A 116 8.50 -4.47 -3.15
C ALA A 116 8.48 -3.07 -3.80
N PHE A 117 9.37 -2.16 -3.36
CA PHE A 117 9.42 -0.81 -3.91
C PHE A 117 9.67 -0.83 -5.43
N TRP A 118 10.64 -1.62 -5.92
CA TRP A 118 10.93 -1.70 -7.35
C TRP A 118 9.75 -2.25 -8.15
N ILE A 119 9.07 -3.27 -7.64
CA ILE A 119 7.95 -3.91 -8.35
C ILE A 119 6.73 -2.98 -8.38
N HIS A 120 6.36 -2.37 -7.23
CA HIS A 120 5.23 -1.43 -7.18
C HIS A 120 5.50 -0.19 -8.02
N ASN A 121 6.70 0.39 -7.91
CA ASN A 121 7.11 1.55 -8.69
C ASN A 121 7.07 1.28 -10.21
N TRP A 122 7.47 0.09 -10.63
CA TRP A 122 7.38 -0.28 -12.05
C TRP A 122 5.94 -0.32 -12.54
N VAL A 123 5.05 -0.98 -11.81
CA VAL A 123 3.62 -1.06 -12.14
C VAL A 123 2.98 0.34 -12.16
N ALA A 124 3.23 1.14 -11.12
CA ALA A 124 2.71 2.50 -11.02
C ALA A 124 3.18 3.38 -12.18
N ASN A 125 4.48 3.35 -12.51
CA ASN A 125 5.01 4.13 -13.64
C ASN A 125 4.40 3.72 -15.00
N MET A 126 4.07 2.46 -15.22
CA MET A 126 3.33 2.04 -16.41
C MET A 126 1.88 2.57 -16.38
N ALA A 127 1.24 2.52 -15.21
CA ALA A 127 -0.14 2.96 -15.04
C ALA A 127 -0.31 4.48 -15.25
N TYR A 128 0.66 5.32 -14.86
CA TYR A 128 0.59 6.77 -15.07
C TYR A 128 0.33 7.19 -16.51
N HIS A 129 0.70 6.39 -17.48
CA HIS A 129 0.48 6.67 -18.89
C HIS A 129 -0.87 6.21 -19.43
N LYS A 130 -1.53 5.26 -18.77
CA LYS A 130 -2.80 4.62 -19.21
C LYS A 130 -3.68 4.26 -18.02
N TYR A 131 -3.82 5.15 -17.08
CA TYR A 131 -4.44 4.91 -15.78
C TYR A 131 -5.80 4.22 -15.87
N SER A 132 -6.75 4.75 -16.65
CA SER A 132 -8.12 4.21 -16.75
C SER A 132 -8.21 2.76 -17.24
N PHE A 133 -7.17 2.27 -17.90
CA PHE A 133 -7.10 0.86 -18.32
C PHE A 133 -6.40 0.01 -17.25
N MET A 134 -5.23 0.45 -16.80
CA MET A 134 -4.38 -0.35 -15.91
C MET A 134 -4.93 -0.42 -14.49
N ILE A 135 -5.61 0.61 -14.01
CA ILE A 135 -6.16 0.61 -12.66
C ILE A 135 -7.17 -0.51 -12.43
N GLN A 136 -7.88 -0.95 -13.47
CA GLN A 136 -8.84 -2.05 -13.38
C GLN A 136 -8.15 -3.39 -13.09
N ASP A 137 -6.98 -3.63 -13.69
CA ASP A 137 -6.20 -4.84 -13.42
C ASP A 137 -5.52 -4.76 -12.04
N ILE A 138 -5.04 -3.58 -11.66
CA ILE A 138 -4.46 -3.30 -10.34
C ILE A 138 -5.50 -3.58 -9.25
N ARG A 139 -6.72 -3.02 -9.35
CA ARG A 139 -7.81 -3.25 -8.39
C ARG A 139 -8.14 -4.73 -8.22
N LYS A 140 -8.16 -5.48 -9.31
CA LYS A 140 -8.42 -6.92 -9.28
C LYS A 140 -7.44 -7.69 -8.40
N ILE A 141 -6.15 -7.33 -8.47
CA ILE A 141 -5.13 -7.94 -7.62
C ILE A 141 -5.22 -7.43 -6.18
N GLN A 142 -5.52 -6.15 -5.99
CA GLN A 142 -5.76 -5.59 -4.65
C GLN A 142 -6.93 -6.32 -3.97
N ASP A 143 -8.07 -6.45 -4.66
CA ASP A 143 -9.26 -7.14 -4.14
C ASP A 143 -8.97 -8.61 -3.81
N GLU A 144 -8.22 -9.31 -4.67
CA GLU A 144 -7.80 -10.70 -4.45
C GLU A 144 -6.92 -10.84 -3.21
N VAL A 145 -5.86 -10.04 -3.11
CA VAL A 145 -4.84 -10.18 -2.07
C VAL A 145 -5.32 -9.62 -0.74
N GLU A 146 -5.83 -8.38 -0.73
CA GLU A 146 -6.29 -7.71 0.49
C GLU A 146 -7.58 -8.34 1.03
N GLY A 147 -8.51 -8.71 0.15
CA GLY A 147 -9.69 -9.49 0.53
C GLY A 147 -9.32 -10.86 1.13
N GLY A 148 -8.24 -11.48 0.65
CA GLY A 148 -7.66 -12.66 1.27
C GLY A 148 -7.17 -12.43 2.70
N TYR A 149 -6.58 -11.28 2.98
CA TYR A 149 -6.18 -10.91 4.35
C TYR A 149 -7.41 -10.70 5.25
N GLU A 150 -8.38 -9.90 4.80
CA GLU A 150 -9.59 -9.62 5.57
C GLU A 150 -10.34 -10.89 5.97
N ASN A 151 -10.47 -11.84 5.04
CA ASN A 151 -11.17 -13.10 5.26
C ASN A 151 -10.44 -14.05 6.22
N ASN A 152 -9.12 -13.96 6.33
CA ASN A 152 -8.32 -14.89 7.13
C ASN A 152 -7.79 -14.29 8.43
N LEU A 153 -7.83 -12.96 8.62
CA LEU A 153 -7.20 -12.28 9.74
C LEU A 153 -7.71 -12.79 11.09
N SER A 154 -9.03 -13.00 11.24
CA SER A 154 -9.61 -13.52 12.49
C SER A 154 -9.07 -14.91 12.87
N LEU A 155 -8.92 -15.80 11.89
CA LEU A 155 -8.37 -17.15 12.12
C LEU A 155 -6.89 -17.10 12.51
N ILE A 156 -6.13 -16.21 11.91
CA ILE A 156 -4.72 -15.98 12.26
C ILE A 156 -4.61 -15.46 13.68
N GLU A 157 -5.45 -14.51 14.06
CA GLU A 157 -5.45 -13.92 15.40
C GLU A 157 -5.92 -14.91 16.47
N GLU A 158 -6.95 -15.69 16.21
CA GLU A 158 -7.40 -16.78 17.11
C GLU A 158 -6.26 -17.76 17.34
N LYS A 159 -5.55 -18.16 16.29
CA LYS A 159 -4.39 -19.04 16.40
C LYS A 159 -3.25 -18.40 17.16
N ALA A 160 -2.97 -17.13 16.92
CA ALA A 160 -1.93 -16.38 17.63
C ALA A 160 -2.24 -16.26 19.13
N VAL A 161 -3.50 -15.99 19.50
CA VAL A 161 -3.95 -15.94 20.90
C VAL A 161 -3.85 -17.31 21.57
N GLU A 162 -4.23 -18.39 20.88
CA GLU A 162 -4.05 -19.75 21.38
C GLU A 162 -2.58 -20.05 21.68
N LEU A 163 -1.68 -19.69 20.77
CA LEU A 163 -0.23 -19.86 20.95
C LEU A 163 0.29 -18.98 22.10
N TYR A 164 -0.15 -17.73 22.17
CA TYR A 164 0.25 -16.80 23.23
C TYR A 164 -0.09 -17.33 24.62
N ASN A 165 -1.27 -17.92 24.79
CA ASN A 165 -1.70 -18.49 26.07
C ASN A 165 -0.88 -19.73 26.48
N LYS A 166 -0.27 -20.43 25.54
CA LYS A 166 0.63 -21.56 25.79
C LYS A 166 2.08 -21.11 25.99
N ASN A 167 2.56 -20.29 25.06
CA ASN A 167 3.92 -19.78 25.02
C ASN A 167 3.97 -18.48 24.20
N PRO A 168 4.11 -17.31 24.84
CA PRO A 168 4.12 -16.01 24.13
C PRO A 168 5.15 -15.94 22.99
N LYS A 169 6.29 -16.61 23.13
CA LYS A 169 7.32 -16.63 22.08
C LYS A 169 6.83 -17.33 20.80
N GLU A 170 6.08 -18.40 20.93
CA GLU A 170 5.53 -19.12 19.76
C GLU A 170 4.54 -18.25 18.98
N ALA A 171 3.74 -17.42 19.67
CA ALA A 171 2.86 -16.46 19.01
C ALA A 171 3.65 -15.41 18.21
N VAL A 172 4.72 -14.87 18.78
CA VAL A 172 5.60 -13.90 18.10
C VAL A 172 6.27 -14.53 16.89
N ASP A 173 6.82 -15.74 17.04
CA ASP A 173 7.45 -16.48 15.93
C ASP A 173 6.43 -16.76 14.80
N PHE A 174 5.21 -17.16 15.14
CA PHE A 174 4.13 -17.40 14.20
C PHE A 174 3.72 -16.13 13.43
N LEU A 175 3.49 -15.01 14.14
CA LEU A 175 3.12 -13.73 13.55
C LEU A 175 4.25 -13.11 12.72
N THR A 176 5.51 -13.37 13.11
CA THR A 176 6.69 -12.98 12.31
C THR A 176 6.69 -13.71 10.97
N GLN A 177 6.50 -15.04 10.98
CA GLN A 177 6.46 -15.83 9.75
C GLN A 177 5.25 -15.50 8.87
N PHE A 178 4.10 -15.23 9.48
CA PHE A 178 2.92 -14.74 8.76
C PHE A 178 3.22 -13.42 8.04
N SER A 179 3.77 -12.43 8.73
CA SER A 179 4.12 -11.12 8.16
C SER A 179 5.11 -11.25 6.99
N ILE A 180 6.16 -12.07 7.15
CA ILE A 180 7.17 -12.31 6.11
C ILE A 180 6.53 -12.97 4.90
N SER A 181 5.83 -14.09 5.11
CA SER A 181 5.28 -14.90 4.02
C SER A 181 4.27 -14.12 3.18
N ASN A 182 3.37 -13.37 3.82
CA ASN A 182 2.35 -12.61 3.10
C ASN A 182 2.96 -11.47 2.27
N ALA A 183 3.87 -10.68 2.82
CA ALA A 183 4.48 -9.57 2.09
C ALA A 183 5.31 -10.05 0.90
N ASP A 184 6.09 -11.13 1.07
CA ASP A 184 6.92 -11.70 -0.01
C ASP A 184 6.04 -12.34 -1.10
N GLN A 185 4.97 -13.05 -0.74
CA GLN A 185 4.01 -13.64 -1.69
C GLN A 185 3.22 -12.56 -2.44
N ALA A 186 2.75 -11.52 -1.73
CA ALA A 186 2.06 -10.40 -2.33
C ALA A 186 2.96 -9.68 -3.36
N THR A 187 4.22 -9.42 -3.01
CA THR A 187 5.20 -8.84 -3.94
C THR A 187 5.43 -9.73 -5.16
N ALA A 188 5.50 -11.04 -4.97
CA ALA A 188 5.63 -12.00 -6.08
C ALA A 188 4.36 -12.05 -6.96
N ARG A 189 3.18 -11.89 -6.37
CA ARG A 189 1.88 -11.86 -7.08
C ARG A 189 1.69 -10.56 -7.87
N TRP A 190 2.31 -9.47 -7.43
CA TRP A 190 2.23 -8.14 -8.08
C TRP A 190 3.02 -8.04 -9.40
N LYS A 191 3.94 -8.95 -9.67
CA LYS A 191 4.66 -9.05 -10.96
C LYS A 191 3.74 -9.42 -12.11
#